data_ddb7980e22288aafabe681c17cb99307
#
_entry.id   ddb7980e22288aafabe681c17cb99307
#
_cell.length_a   1.000
_cell.length_b   1.000
_cell.length_c   1.000
_cell.angle_alpha   90.00
_cell.angle_beta   90.00
_cell.angle_gamma   90.00
#
_symmetry.space_group_name_H-M   'P 1'
#
loop_
_entity.id
_entity.type
_entity.pdbx_description
1 polymer ?
#
loop_
_entity_poly.entity_id
_entity_poly.type
_entity_poly.pdbx_seq_one_letter_code
_entity_poly.pdbx_strand_id
1 'polypeptide(L)'
;MKIKTSHLIFVQGILLVVFLFITAWFNRFSADDYLFIGRLRDFSFFEFYEKLYLTWNGRWTYNFAILFFMKFSEYKYFLFAFNGLSFLLLFYSIYLVLAALNKKYETNFNIKTVLLYAIVFIGVFFFFTHFTGQSWFWISASLAYLWSCIFFLFGLSSWLKQTHRFFDYLVIIVCCLYIGGSNEVLALLTILILFVSFFFKGNTVLKAITSIVMLGSISVNYFSVGTTFRDNLTPNLPFVELVLYVGYGTVKYVFIDFYKTILPAIIFGFPFFILGTKSSVQLYKNFNIKKDLFKTLIFVFLVVFINQFIVIYALGGLAPDRSTITSSLFSSLAIVRFMFLYGIHSKEIKINFKPALLIVVVLMLVFNGVFYRIHKNYSQSVDERTIVILSNNKNEPIRLKKLNNAGYLNSAEITADSTNFLNQHLKYGLGVEQQIILQEN
;
A
#
# COMPACT_ATOMS: atom_id res chain seq x y z
N MET A 1 -32.25 -21.79 -11.46
CA MET A 1 -31.02 -21.31 -12.15
C MET A 1 -29.78 -21.75 -11.35
N LYS A 2 -28.90 -22.60 -11.92
CA LYS A 2 -27.70 -23.06 -11.18
C LYS A 2 -26.63 -21.95 -11.21
N ILE A 3 -26.39 -21.29 -10.09
CA ILE A 3 -25.33 -20.23 -9.96
C ILE A 3 -23.97 -20.89 -10.27
N LYS A 4 -23.19 -20.26 -11.18
CA LYS A 4 -21.81 -20.70 -11.49
C LYS A 4 -20.83 -20.09 -10.48
N THR A 5 -19.78 -20.83 -10.12
CA THR A 5 -18.69 -20.36 -9.24
C THR A 5 -18.07 -19.02 -9.70
N SER A 6 -17.92 -18.85 -11.03
CA SER A 6 -17.40 -17.59 -11.61
C SER A 6 -18.29 -16.37 -11.33
N HIS A 7 -19.61 -16.56 -11.24
CA HIS A 7 -20.52 -15.46 -10.90
C HIS A 7 -20.35 -15.02 -9.44
N LEU A 8 -20.12 -15.95 -8.50
CA LEU A 8 -19.88 -15.60 -7.09
C LEU A 8 -18.56 -14.85 -6.92
N ILE A 9 -17.49 -15.28 -7.61
CA ILE A 9 -16.20 -14.57 -7.61
C ILE A 9 -16.37 -13.17 -8.23
N PHE A 10 -17.15 -13.03 -9.29
CA PHE A 10 -17.45 -11.75 -9.91
C PHE A 10 -18.19 -10.80 -8.97
N VAL A 11 -19.23 -11.32 -8.28
CA VAL A 11 -19.99 -10.54 -7.28
C VAL A 11 -19.08 -10.11 -6.12
N GLN A 12 -18.22 -11.02 -5.62
CA GLN A 12 -17.20 -10.68 -4.61
C GLN A 12 -16.30 -9.54 -5.08
N GLY A 13 -15.83 -9.59 -6.34
CA GLY A 13 -15.02 -8.53 -6.94
C GLY A 13 -15.75 -7.20 -7.03
N ILE A 14 -17.02 -7.20 -7.47
CA ILE A 14 -17.84 -5.98 -7.50
C ILE A 14 -18.00 -5.39 -6.11
N LEU A 15 -18.33 -6.20 -5.11
CA LEU A 15 -18.51 -5.73 -3.73
C LEU A 15 -17.23 -5.12 -3.16
N LEU A 16 -16.06 -5.65 -3.51
CA LEU A 16 -14.78 -5.05 -3.16
C LEU A 16 -14.58 -3.68 -3.83
N VAL A 17 -14.85 -3.58 -5.13
CA VAL A 17 -14.72 -2.31 -5.86
C VAL A 17 -15.67 -1.27 -5.27
N VAL A 18 -16.92 -1.64 -5.03
CA VAL A 18 -17.92 -0.77 -4.36
C VAL A 18 -17.42 -0.30 -3.00
N PHE A 19 -16.86 -1.21 -2.19
CA PHE A 19 -16.28 -0.89 -0.89
C PHE A 19 -15.16 0.16 -1.01
N LEU A 20 -14.20 -0.05 -1.92
CA LEU A 20 -13.06 0.87 -2.09
C LEU A 20 -13.52 2.26 -2.54
N PHE A 21 -14.45 2.35 -3.49
CA PHE A 21 -14.96 3.63 -3.98
C PHE A 21 -15.84 4.35 -2.95
N ILE A 22 -16.66 3.63 -2.18
CA ILE A 22 -17.41 4.21 -1.05
C ILE A 22 -16.45 4.75 0.00
N THR A 23 -15.40 4.00 0.35
CA THR A 23 -14.39 4.44 1.32
C THR A 23 -13.66 5.68 0.80
N ALA A 24 -13.27 5.71 -0.48
CA ALA A 24 -12.66 6.88 -1.13
C ALA A 24 -13.58 8.12 -1.12
N TRP A 25 -14.88 7.94 -1.28
CA TRP A 25 -15.87 9.06 -1.23
C TRP A 25 -15.90 9.75 0.13
N PHE A 26 -15.77 8.99 1.20
CA PHE A 26 -15.75 9.50 2.57
C PHE A 26 -14.35 9.90 3.07
N ASN A 27 -13.30 9.79 2.24
CA ASN A 27 -11.96 10.20 2.62
C ASN A 27 -11.86 11.71 2.83
N ARG A 28 -11.04 12.12 3.82
CA ARG A 28 -10.80 13.52 4.15
C ARG A 28 -9.30 13.73 4.37
N PHE A 29 -8.84 14.99 4.21
CA PHE A 29 -7.47 15.37 4.57
C PHE A 29 -7.17 15.09 6.03
N SER A 30 -5.91 14.73 6.32
CA SER A 30 -5.49 14.33 7.66
C SER A 30 -4.01 14.65 7.88
N ALA A 31 -3.64 14.98 9.11
CA ALA A 31 -2.25 15.17 9.53
C ALA A 31 -1.44 16.12 8.62
N ASP A 32 -0.39 15.59 7.98
CA ASP A 32 0.55 16.35 7.16
C ASP A 32 -0.08 16.90 5.87
N ASP A 33 -1.24 16.40 5.45
CA ASP A 33 -1.95 16.96 4.28
C ASP A 33 -2.22 18.45 4.49
N TYR A 34 -2.64 18.84 5.71
CA TYR A 34 -2.87 20.23 6.07
C TYR A 34 -1.60 21.08 6.05
N LEU A 35 -0.45 20.49 6.44
CA LEU A 35 0.84 21.18 6.33
C LEU A 35 1.18 21.48 4.87
N PHE A 36 1.01 20.49 3.97
CA PHE A 36 1.30 20.69 2.54
C PHE A 36 0.35 21.73 1.92
N ILE A 37 -0.95 21.72 2.26
CA ILE A 37 -1.91 22.73 1.80
C ILE A 37 -1.48 24.14 2.24
N GLY A 38 -1.14 24.33 3.52
CA GLY A 38 -0.71 25.61 4.04
C GLY A 38 0.59 26.10 3.41
N ARG A 39 1.58 25.23 3.28
CA ARG A 39 2.88 25.56 2.68
C ARG A 39 2.80 25.95 1.21
N LEU A 40 1.91 25.32 0.43
CA LEU A 40 1.70 25.66 -0.98
C LEU A 40 1.01 27.01 -1.18
N ARG A 41 0.40 27.60 -0.13
CA ARG A 41 -0.06 29.01 -0.15
C ARG A 41 1.09 29.98 0.04
N ASP A 42 2.06 29.63 0.90
CA ASP A 42 3.15 30.56 1.30
C ASP A 42 4.36 30.47 0.38
N PHE A 43 4.60 29.34 -0.27
CA PHE A 43 5.77 29.09 -1.11
C PHE A 43 5.38 28.68 -2.52
N SER A 44 6.22 29.04 -3.49
CA SER A 44 6.12 28.47 -4.83
C SER A 44 6.44 26.96 -4.81
N PHE A 45 6.01 26.25 -5.86
CA PHE A 45 6.23 24.80 -5.98
C PHE A 45 7.69 24.39 -5.84
N PHE A 46 8.58 25.04 -6.59
CA PHE A 46 10.00 24.68 -6.61
C PHE A 46 10.73 25.10 -5.33
N GLU A 47 10.38 26.24 -4.77
CA GLU A 47 10.93 26.70 -3.50
C GLU A 47 10.57 25.77 -2.34
N PHE A 48 9.31 25.30 -2.29
CA PHE A 48 8.90 24.33 -1.27
C PHE A 48 9.49 22.94 -1.53
N TYR A 49 9.62 22.52 -2.80
CA TYR A 49 10.30 21.26 -3.16
C TYR A 49 11.76 21.26 -2.69
N GLU A 50 12.51 22.32 -2.98
CA GLU A 50 13.89 22.49 -2.53
C GLU A 50 14.00 22.47 -1.01
N LYS A 51 13.12 23.19 -0.32
CA LYS A 51 13.07 23.20 1.14
C LYS A 51 12.83 21.82 1.72
N LEU A 52 11.88 21.04 1.21
CA LEU A 52 11.64 19.66 1.66
C LEU A 52 12.86 18.77 1.46
N TYR A 53 13.50 18.87 0.30
CA TYR A 53 14.67 18.06 -0.05
C TYR A 53 15.89 18.40 0.81
N LEU A 54 16.11 19.68 1.12
CA LEU A 54 17.26 20.14 1.90
C LEU A 54 17.06 20.02 3.42
N THR A 55 15.83 20.15 3.93
CA THR A 55 15.60 20.29 5.38
C THR A 55 14.75 19.21 6.03
N TRP A 56 14.17 18.26 5.24
CA TRP A 56 13.27 17.27 5.81
C TRP A 56 13.59 15.84 5.39
N ASN A 57 13.62 15.54 4.08
CA ASN A 57 13.92 14.20 3.59
C ASN A 57 14.42 14.22 2.14
N GLY A 58 15.22 13.23 1.79
CA GLY A 58 15.76 13.05 0.43
C GLY A 58 14.84 12.37 -0.58
N ARG A 59 13.58 12.14 -0.27
CA ARG A 59 12.61 11.42 -1.12
C ARG A 59 12.18 12.27 -2.31
N TRP A 60 13.10 12.49 -3.22
CA TRP A 60 12.97 13.46 -4.30
C TRP A 60 11.76 13.21 -5.22
N THR A 61 11.42 11.96 -5.57
CA THR A 61 10.24 11.67 -6.39
C THR A 61 8.94 11.79 -5.60
N TYR A 62 8.96 11.38 -4.32
CA TYR A 62 7.82 11.58 -3.43
C TYR A 62 7.53 13.07 -3.19
N ASN A 63 8.56 13.87 -2.88
CA ASN A 63 8.42 15.31 -2.66
C ASN A 63 7.81 15.99 -3.89
N PHE A 64 8.27 15.64 -5.09
CA PHE A 64 7.69 16.14 -6.33
C PHE A 64 6.22 15.71 -6.48
N ALA A 65 5.91 14.44 -6.27
CA ALA A 65 4.57 13.89 -6.44
C ALA A 65 3.57 14.51 -5.45
N ILE A 66 3.91 14.60 -4.16
CA ILE A 66 3.01 15.16 -3.15
C ILE A 66 2.69 16.63 -3.45
N LEU A 67 3.68 17.43 -3.79
CA LEU A 67 3.45 18.84 -4.12
C LEU A 67 2.65 19.00 -5.41
N PHE A 68 2.91 18.16 -6.42
CA PHE A 68 2.13 18.16 -7.65
C PHE A 68 0.64 17.87 -7.39
N PHE A 69 0.35 16.81 -6.65
CA PHE A 69 -1.04 16.46 -6.36
C PHE A 69 -1.72 17.46 -5.42
N MET A 70 -1.02 17.96 -4.39
CA MET A 70 -1.61 18.91 -3.43
C MET A 70 -1.98 20.27 -4.04
N LYS A 71 -1.46 20.62 -5.22
CA LYS A 71 -1.96 21.79 -5.99
C LYS A 71 -3.45 21.71 -6.34
N PHE A 72 -3.99 20.49 -6.38
CA PHE A 72 -5.41 20.24 -6.68
C PHE A 72 -6.27 20.10 -5.42
N SER A 73 -5.71 20.33 -4.23
CA SER A 73 -6.40 20.16 -2.95
C SER A 73 -7.64 21.02 -2.74
N GLU A 74 -7.74 22.15 -3.44
CA GLU A 74 -8.90 23.05 -3.38
C GLU A 74 -10.16 22.47 -4.06
N TYR A 75 -10.01 21.51 -4.97
CA TYR A 75 -11.14 20.91 -5.67
C TYR A 75 -11.91 19.95 -4.75
N LYS A 76 -13.21 20.17 -4.63
CA LYS A 76 -14.12 19.42 -3.72
C LYS A 76 -13.99 17.90 -3.79
N TYR A 77 -13.75 17.33 -4.96
CA TYR A 77 -13.69 15.88 -5.18
C TYR A 77 -12.26 15.37 -5.40
N PHE A 78 -11.26 16.17 -5.05
CA PHE A 78 -9.86 15.84 -5.32
C PHE A 78 -9.43 14.52 -4.69
N LEU A 79 -9.67 14.30 -3.38
CA LEU A 79 -9.28 13.05 -2.71
C LEU A 79 -9.99 11.84 -3.29
N PHE A 80 -11.25 11.95 -3.66
CA PHE A 80 -11.97 10.88 -4.35
C PHE A 80 -11.33 10.55 -5.70
N ALA A 81 -11.03 11.56 -6.51
CA ALA A 81 -10.37 11.40 -7.81
C ALA A 81 -8.96 10.80 -7.66
N PHE A 82 -8.17 11.27 -6.68
CA PHE A 82 -6.84 10.75 -6.38
C PHE A 82 -6.88 9.26 -5.99
N ASN A 83 -7.78 8.88 -5.07
CA ASN A 83 -7.95 7.48 -4.67
C ASN A 83 -8.44 6.63 -5.85
N GLY A 84 -9.41 7.13 -6.63
CA GLY A 84 -9.89 6.47 -7.83
C GLY A 84 -8.78 6.21 -8.85
N LEU A 85 -7.93 7.22 -9.12
CA LEU A 85 -6.73 7.07 -9.95
C LEU A 85 -5.78 6.01 -9.40
N SER A 86 -5.51 6.04 -8.09
CA SER A 86 -4.64 5.07 -7.43
C SER A 86 -5.16 3.64 -7.59
N PHE A 87 -6.47 3.42 -7.44
CA PHE A 87 -7.09 2.10 -7.61
C PHE A 87 -7.06 1.64 -9.06
N LEU A 88 -7.29 2.53 -10.03
CA LEU A 88 -7.19 2.20 -11.45
C LEU A 88 -5.77 1.84 -11.87
N LEU A 89 -4.76 2.58 -11.39
CA LEU A 89 -3.36 2.28 -11.65
C LEU A 89 -2.93 0.96 -10.99
N LEU A 90 -3.36 0.72 -9.76
CA LEU A 90 -3.12 -0.56 -9.07
C LEU A 90 -3.76 -1.73 -9.81
N PHE A 91 -5.03 -1.61 -10.18
CA PHE A 91 -5.73 -2.61 -10.98
C PHE A 91 -4.99 -2.92 -12.29
N TYR A 92 -4.62 -1.87 -13.02
CA TYR A 92 -3.96 -2.02 -14.31
C TYR A 92 -2.56 -2.63 -14.18
N SER A 93 -1.79 -2.23 -13.17
CA SER A 93 -0.47 -2.82 -12.90
C SER A 93 -0.54 -4.32 -12.56
N ILE A 94 -1.50 -4.72 -11.73
CA ILE A 94 -1.75 -6.13 -11.38
C ILE A 94 -2.21 -6.91 -12.61
N TYR A 95 -3.14 -6.34 -13.39
CA TYR A 95 -3.59 -6.95 -14.65
C TYR A 95 -2.42 -7.24 -15.58
N LEU A 96 -1.49 -6.29 -15.76
CA LEU A 96 -0.30 -6.48 -16.60
C LEU A 96 0.62 -7.58 -16.06
N VAL A 97 0.82 -7.66 -14.74
CA VAL A 97 1.60 -8.75 -14.13
C VAL A 97 0.94 -10.10 -14.39
N LEU A 98 -0.37 -10.23 -14.15
CA LEU A 98 -1.09 -11.48 -14.37
C LEU A 98 -1.14 -11.86 -15.85
N ALA A 99 -1.29 -10.90 -16.76
CA ALA A 99 -1.23 -11.12 -18.21
C ALA A 99 0.16 -11.59 -18.66
N ALA A 100 1.22 -11.00 -18.13
CA ALA A 100 2.59 -11.43 -18.39
C ALA A 100 2.86 -12.86 -17.89
N LEU A 101 2.38 -13.20 -16.69
CA LEU A 101 2.46 -14.56 -16.15
C LEU A 101 1.63 -15.56 -16.96
N ASN A 102 0.41 -15.18 -17.36
CA ASN A 102 -0.45 -16.00 -18.23
C ASN A 102 0.25 -16.35 -19.54
N LYS A 103 0.90 -15.37 -20.17
CA LYS A 103 1.69 -15.58 -21.39
C LYS A 103 2.95 -16.43 -21.14
N LYS A 104 3.71 -16.11 -20.08
CA LYS A 104 4.99 -16.77 -19.77
C LYS A 104 4.83 -18.25 -19.45
N TYR A 105 3.73 -18.63 -18.75
CA TYR A 105 3.46 -20.00 -18.34
C TYR A 105 2.39 -20.69 -19.16
N GLU A 106 1.95 -20.07 -20.26
CA GLU A 106 0.97 -20.63 -21.21
C GLU A 106 -0.29 -21.18 -20.53
N THR A 107 -0.78 -20.44 -19.50
CA THR A 107 -1.91 -20.88 -18.71
C THR A 107 -3.25 -20.81 -19.45
N ASN A 108 -3.28 -20.13 -20.62
CA ASN A 108 -4.41 -20.01 -21.57
C ASN A 108 -5.70 -19.43 -20.95
N PHE A 109 -5.58 -18.62 -19.90
CA PHE A 109 -6.74 -17.91 -19.36
C PHE A 109 -7.16 -16.76 -20.31
N ASN A 110 -8.46 -16.64 -20.52
CA ASN A 110 -9.01 -15.54 -21.30
C ASN A 110 -8.90 -14.21 -20.53
N ILE A 111 -8.98 -13.10 -21.29
CA ILE A 111 -8.83 -11.75 -20.73
C ILE A 111 -9.82 -11.45 -19.60
N LYS A 112 -11.07 -11.91 -19.69
CA LYS A 112 -12.10 -11.70 -18.65
C LYS A 112 -11.69 -12.36 -17.32
N THR A 113 -11.08 -13.54 -17.40
CA THR A 113 -10.54 -14.23 -16.22
C THR A 113 -9.39 -13.45 -15.62
N VAL A 114 -8.43 -12.98 -16.43
CA VAL A 114 -7.28 -12.20 -15.94
C VAL A 114 -7.73 -10.91 -15.26
N LEU A 115 -8.68 -10.17 -15.87
CA LEU A 115 -9.27 -8.95 -15.29
C LEU A 115 -9.95 -9.23 -13.94
N LEU A 116 -10.78 -10.30 -13.88
CA LEU A 116 -11.45 -10.67 -12.65
C LEU A 116 -10.46 -10.98 -11.52
N TYR A 117 -9.41 -11.74 -11.83
CA TYR A 117 -8.42 -12.11 -10.83
C TYR A 117 -7.48 -10.95 -10.46
N ALA A 118 -7.33 -9.93 -11.31
CA ALA A 118 -6.69 -8.69 -10.92
C ALA A 118 -7.48 -7.95 -9.82
N ILE A 119 -8.81 -7.90 -9.92
CA ILE A 119 -9.67 -7.33 -8.86
C ILE A 119 -9.57 -8.16 -7.57
N VAL A 120 -9.61 -9.49 -7.69
CA VAL A 120 -9.49 -10.38 -6.51
C VAL A 120 -8.14 -10.19 -5.81
N PHE A 121 -7.04 -10.01 -6.57
CA PHE A 121 -5.72 -9.74 -6.01
C PHE A 121 -5.70 -8.43 -5.21
N ILE A 122 -6.38 -7.37 -5.69
CA ILE A 122 -6.52 -6.12 -4.92
C ILE A 122 -7.12 -6.43 -3.54
N GLY A 123 -8.15 -7.30 -3.47
CA GLY A 123 -8.74 -7.72 -2.19
C GLY A 123 -7.73 -8.42 -1.28
N VAL A 124 -6.92 -9.35 -1.82
CA VAL A 124 -5.86 -10.00 -1.04
C VAL A 124 -4.89 -8.98 -0.50
N PHE A 125 -4.38 -8.08 -1.35
CA PHE A 125 -3.41 -7.06 -0.96
C PHE A 125 -3.99 -6.05 0.03
N PHE A 126 -5.23 -5.61 -0.18
CA PHE A 126 -5.93 -4.70 0.72
C PHE A 126 -6.06 -5.28 2.13
N PHE A 127 -6.61 -6.49 2.25
CA PHE A 127 -6.84 -7.14 3.54
C PHE A 127 -5.56 -7.66 4.19
N PHE A 128 -4.49 -7.86 3.42
CA PHE A 128 -3.16 -8.18 3.97
C PHE A 128 -2.42 -6.93 4.46
N THR A 129 -2.85 -5.74 4.08
CA THR A 129 -2.24 -4.49 4.52
C THR A 129 -2.68 -4.16 5.94
N HIS A 130 -1.71 -4.00 6.85
CA HIS A 130 -1.91 -3.87 8.29
C HIS A 130 -2.78 -2.67 8.67
N PHE A 131 -2.49 -1.50 8.11
CA PHE A 131 -3.27 -0.29 8.33
C PHE A 131 -3.50 0.45 7.02
N THR A 132 -4.58 0.08 6.34
CA THR A 132 -4.92 0.60 5.00
C THR A 132 -5.20 2.10 5.02
N GLY A 133 -5.78 2.63 6.10
CA GLY A 133 -6.02 4.07 6.25
C GLY A 133 -4.77 4.90 6.01
N GLN A 134 -3.66 4.51 6.63
CA GLN A 134 -2.38 5.24 6.46
C GLN A 134 -1.68 5.00 5.13
N SER A 135 -1.85 3.84 4.50
CA SER A 135 -1.06 3.48 3.31
C SER A 135 -1.83 3.60 2.00
N TRP A 136 -3.17 3.49 2.03
CA TRP A 136 -4.01 3.51 0.82
C TRP A 136 -4.78 4.81 0.65
N PHE A 137 -5.30 5.40 1.74
CA PHE A 137 -6.24 6.53 1.68
C PHE A 137 -5.62 7.87 2.09
N TRP A 138 -4.62 7.89 2.95
CA TRP A 138 -3.91 9.11 3.32
C TRP A 138 -2.94 9.49 2.20
N ILE A 139 -3.21 10.60 1.49
CA ILE A 139 -2.48 10.98 0.28
C ILE A 139 -0.98 11.13 0.53
N SER A 140 -0.58 11.80 1.64
CA SER A 140 0.83 11.98 1.99
C SER A 140 1.58 10.65 2.16
N ALA A 141 0.95 9.61 2.65
CA ALA A 141 1.57 8.31 2.77
C ALA A 141 1.32 7.41 1.54
N SER A 142 0.14 7.50 0.92
CA SER A 142 -0.19 6.70 -0.26
C SER A 142 0.82 6.89 -1.40
N LEU A 143 1.26 8.13 -1.65
CA LEU A 143 2.28 8.43 -2.66
C LEU A 143 3.64 7.77 -2.35
N ALA A 144 4.05 7.74 -1.08
CA ALA A 144 5.31 7.10 -0.71
C ALA A 144 5.21 5.57 -0.72
N TYR A 145 4.06 5.00 -0.35
CA TYR A 145 3.92 3.58 -0.07
C TYR A 145 3.12 2.83 -1.14
N LEU A 146 1.83 3.15 -1.33
CA LEU A 146 0.98 2.45 -2.32
C LEU A 146 1.47 2.69 -3.76
N TRP A 147 1.81 3.94 -4.09
CA TRP A 147 2.30 4.26 -5.43
C TRP A 147 3.64 3.60 -5.73
N SER A 148 4.53 3.47 -4.75
CA SER A 148 5.77 2.69 -4.93
C SER A 148 5.47 1.22 -5.24
N CYS A 149 4.46 0.61 -4.58
CA CYS A 149 4.00 -0.73 -4.90
C CYS A 149 3.40 -0.82 -6.32
N ILE A 150 2.64 0.20 -6.75
CA ILE A 150 2.09 0.28 -8.11
C ILE A 150 3.22 0.34 -9.15
N PHE A 151 4.21 1.21 -8.94
CA PHE A 151 5.37 1.30 -9.83
C PHE A 151 6.20 0.01 -9.83
N PHE A 152 6.35 -0.64 -8.68
CA PHE A 152 6.99 -1.97 -8.61
C PHE A 152 6.25 -2.99 -9.49
N LEU A 153 4.92 -3.04 -9.43
CA LEU A 153 4.12 -3.96 -10.24
C LEU A 153 4.21 -3.63 -11.74
N PHE A 154 4.24 -2.35 -12.13
CA PHE A 154 4.50 -1.96 -13.54
C PHE A 154 5.89 -2.43 -14.00
N GLY A 155 6.94 -2.16 -13.21
CA GLY A 155 8.29 -2.64 -13.49
C GLY A 155 8.35 -4.17 -13.58
N LEU A 156 7.73 -4.87 -12.63
CA LEU A 156 7.64 -6.33 -12.61
C LEU A 156 6.93 -6.87 -13.85
N SER A 157 5.85 -6.25 -14.30
CA SER A 157 5.14 -6.68 -15.50
C SER A 157 6.02 -6.64 -16.75
N SER A 158 6.83 -5.59 -16.91
CA SER A 158 7.80 -5.47 -18.00
C SER A 158 8.97 -6.45 -17.83
N TRP A 159 9.45 -6.65 -16.60
CA TRP A 159 10.49 -7.65 -16.29
C TRP A 159 10.09 -9.09 -16.61
N LEU A 160 8.84 -9.44 -16.43
CA LEU A 160 8.33 -10.81 -16.67
C LEU A 160 8.20 -11.17 -18.14
N LYS A 161 8.27 -10.21 -19.07
CA LYS A 161 8.18 -10.46 -20.51
C LYS A 161 9.34 -11.33 -21.00
N GLN A 162 9.09 -12.19 -21.96
CA GLN A 162 10.11 -13.06 -22.56
C GLN A 162 11.05 -12.27 -23.51
N THR A 163 10.54 -11.25 -24.18
CA THR A 163 11.28 -10.36 -25.05
C THR A 163 11.08 -8.93 -24.59
N HIS A 164 12.16 -8.15 -24.52
CA HIS A 164 12.14 -6.78 -24.05
C HIS A 164 12.38 -5.82 -25.24
N ARG A 165 11.46 -4.88 -25.43
CA ARG A 165 11.58 -3.78 -26.37
C ARG A 165 12.10 -2.54 -25.64
N PHE A 166 12.54 -1.52 -26.38
CA PHE A 166 12.99 -0.25 -25.80
C PHE A 166 12.01 0.33 -24.77
N PHE A 167 10.72 0.27 -25.07
CA PHE A 167 9.69 0.78 -24.16
C PHE A 167 9.65 0.01 -22.81
N ASP A 168 9.95 -1.27 -22.78
CA ASP A 168 10.00 -2.05 -21.53
C ASP A 168 11.14 -1.59 -20.62
N TYR A 169 12.31 -1.28 -21.21
CA TYR A 169 13.42 -0.69 -20.46
C TYR A 169 13.07 0.69 -19.90
N LEU A 170 12.40 1.54 -20.71
CA LEU A 170 11.96 2.86 -20.26
C LEU A 170 11.01 2.76 -19.07
N VAL A 171 10.01 1.87 -19.13
CA VAL A 171 9.08 1.62 -18.03
C VAL A 171 9.84 1.20 -16.78
N ILE A 172 10.79 0.25 -16.89
CA ILE A 172 11.58 -0.23 -15.75
C ILE A 172 12.42 0.92 -15.16
N ILE A 173 13.06 1.73 -15.99
CA ILE A 173 13.85 2.89 -15.54
C ILE A 173 12.98 3.86 -14.74
N VAL A 174 11.84 4.27 -15.29
CA VAL A 174 10.91 5.20 -14.61
C VAL A 174 10.42 4.60 -13.29
N CYS A 175 10.09 3.30 -13.27
CA CYS A 175 9.68 2.62 -12.04
C CYS A 175 10.79 2.60 -10.99
N CYS A 176 12.03 2.30 -11.37
CA CYS A 176 13.16 2.29 -10.47
C CYS A 176 13.47 3.68 -9.91
N LEU A 177 13.39 4.72 -10.75
CA LEU A 177 13.57 6.11 -10.31
C LEU A 177 12.51 6.50 -9.27
N TYR A 178 11.23 6.17 -9.53
CA TYR A 178 10.15 6.49 -8.58
C TYR A 178 10.33 5.74 -7.26
N ILE A 179 10.58 4.44 -7.29
CA ILE A 179 10.72 3.61 -6.08
C ILE A 179 11.92 4.07 -5.25
N GLY A 180 13.11 4.22 -5.85
CA GLY A 180 14.32 4.62 -5.13
C GLY A 180 14.24 6.05 -4.57
N GLY A 181 13.51 6.94 -5.24
CA GLY A 181 13.28 8.31 -4.80
C GLY A 181 12.09 8.51 -3.87
N SER A 182 11.32 7.44 -3.51
CA SER A 182 10.14 7.58 -2.65
C SER A 182 10.05 6.57 -1.50
N ASN A 183 10.52 5.33 -1.68
CA ASN A 183 10.36 4.27 -0.66
C ASN A 183 11.64 3.43 -0.51
N GLU A 184 12.42 3.75 0.49
CA GLU A 184 13.72 3.13 0.76
C GLU A 184 13.59 1.63 1.03
N VAL A 185 12.53 1.22 1.73
CA VAL A 185 12.30 -0.19 2.10
C VAL A 185 12.06 -1.04 0.85
N LEU A 186 11.15 -0.58 -0.02
CA LEU A 186 10.86 -1.29 -1.26
C LEU A 186 12.07 -1.29 -2.21
N ALA A 187 12.81 -0.18 -2.26
CA ALA A 187 14.03 -0.07 -3.06
C ALA A 187 15.10 -1.07 -2.60
N LEU A 188 15.39 -1.14 -1.29
CA LEU A 188 16.38 -2.08 -0.73
C LEU A 188 15.95 -3.53 -0.91
N LEU A 189 14.68 -3.87 -0.68
CA LEU A 189 14.16 -5.20 -0.95
C LEU A 189 14.26 -5.56 -2.44
N THR A 190 13.99 -4.62 -3.33
CA THR A 190 14.13 -4.83 -4.78
C THR A 190 15.59 -5.05 -5.17
N ILE A 191 16.53 -4.29 -4.61
CA ILE A 191 17.99 -4.48 -4.82
C ILE A 191 18.40 -5.88 -4.35
N LEU A 192 17.94 -6.33 -3.19
CA LEU A 192 18.24 -7.66 -2.67
C LEU A 192 17.70 -8.75 -3.60
N ILE A 193 16.47 -8.63 -4.10
CA ILE A 193 15.88 -9.56 -5.07
C ILE A 193 16.69 -9.57 -6.37
N LEU A 194 17.11 -8.39 -6.86
CA LEU A 194 17.95 -8.26 -8.04
C LEU A 194 19.29 -8.93 -7.84
N PHE A 195 19.96 -8.72 -6.70
CA PHE A 195 21.21 -9.37 -6.36
C PHE A 195 21.08 -10.89 -6.40
N VAL A 196 20.07 -11.43 -5.73
CA VAL A 196 19.78 -12.88 -5.78
C VAL A 196 19.50 -13.34 -7.21
N SER A 197 18.83 -12.52 -8.04
CA SER A 197 18.51 -12.88 -9.42
C SER A 197 19.74 -13.08 -10.32
N PHE A 198 20.90 -12.50 -9.99
CA PHE A 198 22.14 -12.69 -10.75
C PHE A 198 22.65 -14.14 -10.71
N PHE A 199 22.31 -14.89 -9.66
CA PHE A 199 22.67 -16.32 -9.54
C PHE A 199 21.78 -17.23 -10.41
N PHE A 200 20.73 -16.68 -11.04
CA PHE A 200 19.84 -17.44 -11.91
C PHE A 200 20.00 -17.01 -13.37
N LYS A 201 19.71 -17.93 -14.31
CA LYS A 201 19.69 -17.62 -15.75
C LYS A 201 18.67 -16.50 -16.06
N GLY A 202 18.97 -15.63 -17.00
CA GLY A 202 18.10 -14.55 -17.44
C GLY A 202 18.83 -13.43 -18.16
N ASN A 203 18.13 -12.38 -18.52
CA ASN A 203 18.69 -11.23 -19.23
C ASN A 203 19.59 -10.39 -18.30
N THR A 204 20.91 -10.57 -18.43
CA THR A 204 21.93 -9.91 -17.59
C THR A 204 21.93 -8.40 -17.80
N VAL A 205 21.70 -7.91 -19.03
CA VAL A 205 21.63 -6.47 -19.33
C VAL A 205 20.46 -5.84 -18.58
N LEU A 206 19.30 -6.47 -18.60
CA LEU A 206 18.13 -6.00 -17.88
C LEU A 206 18.40 -5.92 -16.36
N LYS A 207 19.00 -6.96 -15.80
CA LYS A 207 19.38 -6.99 -14.37
C LYS A 207 20.35 -5.86 -14.03
N ALA A 208 21.38 -5.67 -14.85
CA ALA A 208 22.38 -4.62 -14.64
C ALA A 208 21.76 -3.22 -14.72
N ILE A 209 20.98 -2.91 -15.75
CA ILE A 209 20.30 -1.60 -15.90
C ILE A 209 19.41 -1.33 -14.71
N THR A 210 18.56 -2.30 -14.34
CA THR A 210 17.63 -2.15 -13.20
C THR A 210 18.40 -1.90 -11.90
N SER A 211 19.49 -2.64 -11.66
CA SER A 211 20.32 -2.47 -10.45
C SER A 211 21.00 -1.12 -10.42
N ILE A 212 21.62 -0.67 -11.53
CA ILE A 212 22.32 0.62 -11.61
C ILE A 212 21.33 1.78 -11.37
N VAL A 213 20.18 1.76 -12.04
CA VAL A 213 19.17 2.83 -11.91
C VAL A 213 18.60 2.86 -10.50
N MET A 214 18.29 1.69 -9.93
CA MET A 214 17.76 1.61 -8.55
C MET A 214 18.78 2.10 -7.53
N LEU A 215 20.04 1.65 -7.63
CA LEU A 215 21.13 2.11 -6.77
C LEU A 215 21.37 3.60 -6.92
N GLY A 216 21.40 4.14 -8.15
CA GLY A 216 21.52 5.57 -8.38
C GLY A 216 20.39 6.37 -7.75
N SER A 217 19.14 5.93 -7.94
CA SER A 217 17.97 6.63 -7.40
C SER A 217 17.93 6.63 -5.87
N ILE A 218 18.23 5.49 -5.21
CA ILE A 218 18.26 5.43 -3.75
C ILE A 218 19.46 6.20 -3.18
N SER A 219 20.58 6.25 -3.89
CA SER A 219 21.75 7.04 -3.47
C SER A 219 21.44 8.53 -3.43
N VAL A 220 20.72 9.07 -4.43
CA VAL A 220 20.25 10.46 -4.42
C VAL A 220 19.38 10.75 -3.19
N ASN A 221 18.54 9.79 -2.78
CA ASN A 221 17.73 9.92 -1.57
C ASN A 221 18.61 9.84 -0.30
N TYR A 222 19.44 8.83 -0.18
CA TYR A 222 20.23 8.54 1.03
C TYR A 222 21.28 9.62 1.32
N PHE A 223 22.00 10.10 0.31
CA PHE A 223 23.04 11.12 0.47
C PHE A 223 22.51 12.55 0.43
N SER A 224 21.20 12.76 0.49
CA SER A 224 20.63 14.11 0.53
C SER A 224 20.86 14.78 1.89
N VAL A 225 20.97 16.10 1.88
CA VAL A 225 21.09 16.92 3.09
C VAL A 225 19.89 16.71 4.02
N GLY A 226 18.67 16.64 3.46
CA GLY A 226 17.45 16.44 4.25
C GLY A 226 17.39 15.07 4.96
N THR A 227 17.92 14.01 4.34
CA THR A 227 18.04 12.69 5.01
C THR A 227 19.02 12.77 6.16
N THR A 228 20.21 13.36 5.96
CA THR A 228 21.21 13.56 7.03
C THR A 228 20.63 14.40 8.18
N PHE A 229 19.88 15.45 7.86
CA PHE A 229 19.22 16.28 8.88
C PHE A 229 18.24 15.44 9.72
N ARG A 230 17.40 14.63 9.08
CA ARG A 230 16.44 13.77 9.77
C ARG A 230 17.12 12.68 10.60
N ASP A 231 18.19 12.08 10.09
CA ASP A 231 18.92 11.04 10.80
C ASP A 231 19.54 11.57 12.11
N ASN A 232 19.97 12.83 12.13
CA ASN A 232 20.46 13.50 13.36
C ASN A 232 19.36 13.69 14.42
N LEU A 233 18.07 13.66 14.03
CA LEU A 233 16.94 13.77 14.95
C LEU A 233 16.45 12.40 15.46
N THR A 234 16.92 11.31 14.86
CA THR A 234 16.49 9.96 15.24
C THR A 234 17.47 9.34 16.24
N PRO A 235 16.98 8.67 17.32
CA PRO A 235 17.87 8.02 18.27
C PRO A 235 18.55 6.80 17.63
N ASN A 236 19.86 6.68 17.83
CA ASN A 236 20.60 5.48 17.47
C ASN A 236 20.29 4.37 18.48
N LEU A 237 19.66 3.28 18.06
CA LEU A 237 19.39 2.14 18.92
C LEU A 237 20.67 1.33 19.16
N PRO A 238 20.95 0.94 20.43
CA PRO A 238 21.93 -0.09 20.72
C PRO A 238 21.58 -1.39 20.01
N PHE A 239 22.59 -2.15 19.59
CA PHE A 239 22.40 -3.38 18.80
C PHE A 239 21.39 -4.36 19.45
N VAL A 240 21.44 -4.53 20.76
CA VAL A 240 20.52 -5.44 21.49
C VAL A 240 19.08 -4.95 21.38
N GLU A 241 18.83 -3.66 21.56
CA GLU A 241 17.49 -3.08 21.43
C GLU A 241 16.97 -3.17 19.99
N LEU A 242 17.84 -2.93 19.00
CA LEU A 242 17.51 -3.12 17.60
C LEU A 242 17.01 -4.54 17.32
N VAL A 243 17.76 -5.56 17.78
CA VAL A 243 17.39 -6.97 17.60
C VAL A 243 16.05 -7.28 18.29
N LEU A 244 15.84 -6.77 19.51
CA LEU A 244 14.59 -6.96 20.26
C LEU A 244 13.39 -6.31 19.57
N TYR A 245 13.51 -5.06 19.09
CA TYR A 245 12.44 -4.38 18.37
C TYR A 245 12.13 -5.05 17.05
N VAL A 246 13.13 -5.49 16.28
CA VAL A 246 12.94 -6.23 15.02
C VAL A 246 12.25 -7.57 15.28
N GLY A 247 12.70 -8.31 16.30
CA GLY A 247 12.07 -9.56 16.73
C GLY A 247 10.61 -9.35 17.12
N TYR A 248 10.34 -8.38 17.99
CA TYR A 248 8.97 -8.04 18.43
C TYR A 248 8.09 -7.60 17.25
N GLY A 249 8.57 -6.68 16.40
CA GLY A 249 7.81 -6.19 15.25
C GLY A 249 7.47 -7.31 14.26
N THR A 250 8.43 -8.24 14.03
CA THR A 250 8.21 -9.41 13.17
C THR A 250 7.19 -10.38 13.76
N VAL A 251 7.31 -10.71 15.05
CA VAL A 251 6.35 -11.57 15.75
C VAL A 251 4.96 -10.94 15.81
N LYS A 252 4.88 -9.65 16.13
CA LYS A 252 3.62 -8.90 16.12
C LYS A 252 2.94 -9.02 14.77
N TYR A 253 3.64 -8.69 13.68
CA TYR A 253 3.07 -8.72 12.34
C TYR A 253 2.60 -10.12 11.93
N VAL A 254 3.42 -11.16 12.17
CA VAL A 254 3.12 -12.51 11.67
C VAL A 254 2.10 -13.24 12.54
N PHE A 255 2.14 -13.07 13.86
CA PHE A 255 1.36 -13.89 14.79
C PHE A 255 0.27 -13.10 15.53
N ILE A 256 0.56 -11.90 16.04
CA ILE A 256 -0.42 -11.14 16.85
C ILE A 256 -1.51 -10.55 15.94
N ASP A 257 -1.12 -9.98 14.81
CA ASP A 257 -2.05 -9.34 13.90
C ASP A 257 -2.55 -10.29 12.78
N PHE A 258 -2.22 -11.59 12.87
CA PHE A 258 -2.61 -12.64 11.93
C PHE A 258 -4.10 -12.63 11.57
N TYR A 259 -4.97 -12.51 12.56
CA TYR A 259 -6.41 -12.56 12.34
C TYR A 259 -6.96 -11.33 11.63
N LYS A 260 -6.25 -10.20 11.68
CA LYS A 260 -6.64 -8.96 10.99
C LYS A 260 -6.21 -8.95 9.54
N THR A 261 -5.14 -9.66 9.20
CA THR A 261 -4.48 -9.58 7.90
C THR A 261 -4.48 -10.92 7.16
N ILE A 262 -3.82 -11.93 7.70
CA ILE A 262 -3.60 -13.21 6.99
C ILE A 262 -4.91 -13.96 6.77
N LEU A 263 -5.77 -14.04 7.77
CA LEU A 263 -7.03 -14.78 7.64
C LEU A 263 -7.95 -14.16 6.57
N PRO A 264 -8.25 -12.85 6.56
CA PRO A 264 -9.00 -12.24 5.47
C PRO A 264 -8.31 -12.39 4.10
N ALA A 265 -6.96 -12.27 4.05
CA ALA A 265 -6.23 -12.43 2.79
C ALA A 265 -6.31 -13.86 2.23
N ILE A 266 -6.30 -14.88 3.08
CA ILE A 266 -6.54 -16.27 2.66
C ILE A 266 -7.95 -16.44 2.10
N ILE A 267 -8.97 -15.89 2.77
CA ILE A 267 -10.36 -15.94 2.32
C ILE A 267 -10.50 -15.28 0.93
N PHE A 268 -9.92 -14.10 0.74
CA PHE A 268 -9.90 -13.40 -0.55
C PHE A 268 -8.96 -14.05 -1.58
N GLY A 269 -7.91 -14.76 -1.13
CA GLY A 269 -7.00 -15.53 -1.99
C GLY A 269 -7.59 -16.86 -2.48
N PHE A 270 -8.62 -17.39 -1.83
CA PHE A 270 -9.23 -18.67 -2.17
C PHE A 270 -9.69 -18.80 -3.64
N PRO A 271 -10.21 -17.77 -4.32
CA PRO A 271 -10.45 -17.82 -5.75
C PRO A 271 -9.22 -18.25 -6.59
N PHE A 272 -8.00 -17.91 -6.19
CA PHE A 272 -6.79 -18.34 -6.90
C PHE A 272 -6.55 -19.84 -6.79
N PHE A 273 -6.92 -20.46 -5.67
CA PHE A 273 -6.96 -21.92 -5.57
C PHE A 273 -7.93 -22.50 -6.61
N ILE A 274 -9.14 -21.94 -6.72
CA ILE A 274 -10.13 -22.36 -7.73
C ILE A 274 -9.59 -22.16 -9.16
N LEU A 275 -8.83 -21.07 -9.41
CA LEU A 275 -8.20 -20.84 -10.70
C LEU A 275 -7.18 -21.93 -11.02
N GLY A 276 -6.37 -22.31 -10.03
CA GLY A 276 -5.39 -23.39 -10.14
C GLY A 276 -6.01 -24.72 -10.55
N THR A 277 -7.17 -25.10 -9.96
CA THR A 277 -7.86 -26.35 -10.33
C THR A 277 -8.31 -26.38 -11.80
N LYS A 278 -8.49 -25.22 -12.42
CA LYS A 278 -8.92 -25.07 -13.83
C LYS A 278 -7.76 -24.81 -14.81
N SER A 279 -6.55 -24.67 -14.31
CA SER A 279 -5.37 -24.38 -15.13
C SER A 279 -4.96 -25.59 -15.98
N SER A 280 -4.51 -25.35 -17.21
CA SER A 280 -3.89 -26.37 -18.06
C SER A 280 -2.45 -26.72 -17.63
N VAL A 281 -1.83 -25.88 -16.80
CA VAL A 281 -0.45 -26.07 -16.32
C VAL A 281 -0.31 -27.39 -15.57
N GLN A 282 0.75 -28.12 -15.89
CA GLN A 282 1.16 -29.33 -15.17
C GLN A 282 2.28 -29.01 -14.22
N LEU A 283 2.20 -29.50 -12.98
CA LEU A 283 3.31 -29.42 -12.04
C LEU A 283 4.40 -30.42 -12.41
N TYR A 284 5.64 -30.09 -12.07
CA TYR A 284 6.75 -31.03 -12.21
C TYR A 284 6.46 -32.32 -11.43
N LYS A 285 6.89 -33.48 -11.95
CA LYS A 285 6.67 -34.81 -11.32
C LYS A 285 7.06 -34.86 -9.84
N ASN A 286 8.08 -34.08 -9.44
CA ASN A 286 8.61 -34.04 -8.06
C ASN A 286 8.09 -32.84 -7.25
N PHE A 287 6.98 -32.21 -7.66
CA PHE A 287 6.41 -31.09 -6.90
C PHE A 287 5.85 -31.57 -5.56
N ASN A 288 6.39 -31.00 -4.48
CA ASN A 288 5.95 -31.32 -3.12
C ASN A 288 5.30 -30.08 -2.50
N ILE A 289 3.99 -30.14 -2.30
CA ILE A 289 3.18 -29.01 -1.79
C ILE A 289 3.58 -28.58 -0.37
N LYS A 290 3.95 -29.54 0.51
CA LYS A 290 4.40 -29.24 1.88
C LYS A 290 5.72 -28.46 1.86
N LYS A 291 6.65 -28.86 0.99
CA LYS A 291 7.92 -28.16 0.81
C LYS A 291 7.71 -26.76 0.21
N ASP A 292 6.76 -26.60 -0.70
CA ASP A 292 6.42 -25.29 -1.29
C ASP A 292 5.75 -24.38 -0.26
N LEU A 293 4.85 -24.90 0.57
CA LEU A 293 4.27 -24.18 1.70
C LEU A 293 5.35 -23.67 2.64
N PHE A 294 6.27 -24.54 3.05
CA PHE A 294 7.37 -24.18 3.95
C PHE A 294 8.25 -23.07 3.35
N LYS A 295 8.61 -23.17 2.06
CA LYS A 295 9.34 -22.10 1.35
C LYS A 295 8.55 -20.77 1.31
N THR A 296 7.24 -20.85 1.09
CA THR A 296 6.37 -19.67 1.08
C THR A 296 6.34 -18.99 2.45
N LEU A 297 6.20 -19.77 3.52
CA LEU A 297 6.23 -19.25 4.89
C LEU A 297 7.57 -18.62 5.26
N ILE A 298 8.70 -19.29 4.90
CA ILE A 298 10.03 -18.70 5.10
C ILE A 298 10.18 -17.41 4.32
N PHE A 299 9.75 -17.36 3.07
CA PHE A 299 9.82 -16.15 2.25
C PHE A 299 9.04 -15.01 2.89
N VAL A 300 7.79 -15.25 3.32
CA VAL A 300 6.96 -14.24 4.01
C VAL A 300 7.65 -13.75 5.28
N PHE A 301 8.16 -14.68 6.11
CA PHE A 301 8.88 -14.33 7.32
C PHE A 301 10.11 -13.46 7.04
N LEU A 302 10.94 -13.84 6.07
CA LEU A 302 12.13 -13.08 5.70
C LEU A 302 11.80 -11.68 5.17
N VAL A 303 10.78 -11.55 4.34
CA VAL A 303 10.35 -10.24 3.83
C VAL A 303 9.87 -9.33 4.96
N VAL A 304 9.09 -9.86 5.90
CA VAL A 304 8.62 -9.12 7.08
C VAL A 304 9.81 -8.73 7.96
N PHE A 305 10.71 -9.68 8.24
CA PHE A 305 11.91 -9.43 9.05
C PHE A 305 12.79 -8.33 8.45
N ILE A 306 13.10 -8.40 7.16
CA ILE A 306 13.93 -7.41 6.47
C ILE A 306 13.23 -6.04 6.46
N ASN A 307 11.93 -6.00 6.22
CA ASN A 307 11.15 -4.76 6.28
C ASN A 307 11.22 -4.13 7.67
N GLN A 308 10.97 -4.90 8.72
CA GLN A 308 11.06 -4.43 10.11
C GLN A 308 12.47 -3.94 10.43
N PHE A 309 13.50 -4.70 10.03
CA PHE A 309 14.90 -4.32 10.27
C PHE A 309 15.23 -2.96 9.65
N ILE A 310 14.93 -2.77 8.36
CA ILE A 310 15.23 -1.50 7.65
C ILE A 310 14.52 -0.32 8.32
N VAL A 311 13.22 -0.48 8.64
CA VAL A 311 12.42 0.63 9.18
C VAL A 311 12.82 0.96 10.63
N ILE A 312 13.02 -0.05 11.47
CA ILE A 312 13.40 0.14 12.87
C ILE A 312 14.80 0.74 12.98
N TYR A 313 15.74 0.28 12.14
CA TYR A 313 17.07 0.86 12.03
C TYR A 313 17.02 2.35 11.64
N ALA A 314 16.21 2.70 10.63
CA ALA A 314 16.12 4.08 10.13
C ALA A 314 15.34 5.02 11.07
N LEU A 315 14.44 4.52 11.92
CA LEU A 315 13.58 5.35 12.78
C LEU A 315 14.03 5.37 14.24
N GLY A 316 14.96 4.50 14.64
CA GLY A 316 15.35 4.37 16.04
C GLY A 316 14.20 3.95 16.97
N GLY A 317 13.19 3.20 16.48
CA GLY A 317 12.02 2.78 17.22
C GLY A 317 11.13 1.84 16.43
N LEU A 318 9.98 1.45 17.01
CA LEU A 318 9.05 0.52 16.36
C LEU A 318 8.56 1.05 15.01
N ALA A 319 8.50 0.18 14.02
CA ALA A 319 8.03 0.50 12.69
C ALA A 319 6.55 0.92 12.69
N PRO A 320 6.18 2.06 12.10
CA PRO A 320 4.79 2.45 11.93
C PRO A 320 4.09 1.50 10.95
N ASP A 321 2.81 1.21 11.21
CA ASP A 321 2.04 0.21 10.44
C ASP A 321 2.04 0.48 8.92
N ARG A 322 2.04 1.76 8.49
CA ARG A 322 2.10 2.13 7.07
C ARG A 322 3.34 1.61 6.34
N SER A 323 4.46 1.45 7.03
CA SER A 323 5.70 0.96 6.42
C SER A 323 5.64 -0.52 6.05
N THR A 324 4.68 -1.28 6.59
CA THR A 324 4.53 -2.72 6.35
C THR A 324 3.86 -3.06 5.02
N ILE A 325 3.38 -2.08 4.25
CA ILE A 325 2.70 -2.32 2.96
C ILE A 325 3.60 -3.08 1.96
N THR A 326 4.91 -2.85 2.01
CA THR A 326 5.89 -3.58 1.19
C THR A 326 5.85 -5.08 1.52
N SER A 327 5.89 -5.42 2.82
CA SER A 327 5.72 -6.82 3.27
C SER A 327 4.37 -7.38 2.86
N SER A 328 3.30 -6.58 2.94
CA SER A 328 1.95 -6.97 2.54
C SER A 328 1.87 -7.31 1.05
N LEU A 329 2.53 -6.54 0.18
CA LEU A 329 2.58 -6.81 -1.26
C LEU A 329 3.27 -8.15 -1.56
N PHE A 330 4.49 -8.34 -1.05
CA PHE A 330 5.25 -9.57 -1.31
C PHE A 330 4.60 -10.81 -0.71
N SER A 331 4.02 -10.67 0.48
CA SER A 331 3.26 -11.75 1.13
C SER A 331 1.99 -12.11 0.35
N SER A 332 1.28 -11.10 -0.19
CA SER A 332 0.11 -11.32 -1.06
C SER A 332 0.49 -12.07 -2.33
N LEU A 333 1.59 -11.68 -2.99
CA LEU A 333 2.11 -12.38 -4.16
C LEU A 333 2.48 -13.83 -3.84
N ALA A 334 3.13 -14.08 -2.70
CA ALA A 334 3.55 -15.40 -2.26
C ALA A 334 2.35 -16.31 -1.93
N ILE A 335 1.36 -15.79 -1.21
CA ILE A 335 0.15 -16.52 -0.83
C ILE A 335 -0.69 -16.85 -2.07
N VAL A 336 -0.90 -15.88 -2.96
CA VAL A 336 -1.66 -16.11 -4.19
C VAL A 336 -0.97 -17.14 -5.08
N ARG A 337 0.35 -17.07 -5.22
CA ARG A 337 1.15 -18.09 -5.91
C ARG A 337 0.95 -19.47 -5.27
N PHE A 338 1.07 -19.57 -3.95
CA PHE A 338 0.88 -20.84 -3.24
C PHE A 338 -0.54 -21.39 -3.44
N MET A 339 -1.58 -20.56 -3.27
CA MET A 339 -2.97 -20.97 -3.47
C MET A 339 -3.20 -21.46 -4.90
N PHE A 340 -2.65 -20.80 -5.92
CA PHE A 340 -2.75 -21.23 -7.30
C PHE A 340 -2.08 -22.58 -7.53
N LEU A 341 -0.86 -22.79 -7.04
CA LEU A 341 -0.12 -24.05 -7.16
C LEU A 341 -0.81 -25.19 -6.39
N TYR A 342 -1.36 -24.88 -5.21
CA TYR A 342 -2.15 -25.84 -4.43
C TYR A 342 -3.42 -26.26 -5.19
N GLY A 343 -4.06 -25.31 -5.88
CA GLY A 343 -5.18 -25.61 -6.77
C GLY A 343 -4.80 -26.57 -7.90
N ILE A 344 -3.64 -26.35 -8.56
CA ILE A 344 -3.15 -27.27 -9.59
C ILE A 344 -2.88 -28.67 -9.02
N HIS A 345 -2.27 -28.74 -7.84
CA HIS A 345 -1.99 -30.02 -7.16
C HIS A 345 -3.27 -30.78 -6.81
N SER A 346 -4.34 -30.07 -6.51
CA SER A 346 -5.61 -30.60 -6.02
C SER A 346 -6.68 -30.75 -7.12
N LYS A 347 -6.32 -30.83 -8.40
CA LYS A 347 -7.26 -30.91 -9.54
C LYS A 347 -8.23 -32.09 -9.45
N GLU A 348 -7.80 -33.21 -8.89
CA GLU A 348 -8.61 -34.42 -8.77
C GLU A 348 -9.68 -34.34 -7.68
N ILE A 349 -9.56 -33.36 -6.76
CA ILE A 349 -10.49 -33.19 -5.65
C ILE A 349 -11.75 -32.47 -6.14
N LYS A 350 -12.86 -33.21 -6.24
CA LYS A 350 -14.18 -32.66 -6.62
C LYS A 350 -14.85 -31.95 -5.43
N ILE A 351 -14.40 -30.76 -5.07
CA ILE A 351 -15.02 -29.95 -4.02
C ILE A 351 -16.04 -28.98 -4.62
N ASN A 352 -17.21 -28.88 -3.99
CA ASN A 352 -18.15 -27.80 -4.30
C ASN A 352 -17.86 -26.55 -3.51
N PHE A 353 -17.20 -25.58 -4.17
CA PHE A 353 -16.77 -24.31 -3.55
C PHE A 353 -17.88 -23.25 -3.45
N LYS A 354 -19.06 -23.50 -4.01
CA LYS A 354 -20.15 -22.51 -4.04
C LYS A 354 -20.65 -22.08 -2.66
N PRO A 355 -20.85 -22.98 -1.67
CA PRO A 355 -21.27 -22.55 -0.34
C PRO A 355 -20.27 -21.60 0.33
N ALA A 356 -18.97 -21.92 0.26
CA ALA A 356 -17.93 -21.07 0.83
C ALA A 356 -17.88 -19.68 0.18
N LEU A 357 -17.96 -19.62 -1.15
CA LEU A 357 -18.00 -18.33 -1.87
C LEU A 357 -19.29 -17.55 -1.58
N LEU A 358 -20.43 -18.21 -1.40
CA LEU A 358 -21.68 -17.56 -1.02
C LEU A 358 -21.55 -16.91 0.36
N ILE A 359 -20.97 -17.61 1.33
CA ILE A 359 -20.69 -17.07 2.66
C ILE A 359 -19.81 -15.81 2.54
N VAL A 360 -18.74 -15.86 1.75
CA VAL A 360 -17.87 -14.68 1.53
C VAL A 360 -18.65 -13.52 0.94
N VAL A 361 -19.51 -13.75 -0.05
CA VAL A 361 -20.36 -12.70 -0.64
C VAL A 361 -21.31 -12.08 0.41
N VAL A 362 -21.96 -12.90 1.24
CA VAL A 362 -22.84 -12.42 2.31
C VAL A 362 -22.05 -11.61 3.33
N LEU A 363 -20.89 -12.10 3.76
CA LEU A 363 -20.01 -11.37 4.68
C LEU A 363 -19.57 -10.02 4.10
N MET A 364 -19.25 -9.98 2.80
CA MET A 364 -18.89 -8.72 2.11
C MET A 364 -20.05 -7.74 2.03
N LEU A 365 -21.30 -8.18 1.87
CA LEU A 365 -22.47 -7.32 1.90
C LEU A 365 -22.64 -6.68 3.29
N VAL A 366 -22.56 -7.48 4.35
CA VAL A 366 -22.63 -6.98 5.74
C VAL A 366 -21.47 -6.01 6.02
N PHE A 367 -20.26 -6.39 5.62
CA PHE A 367 -19.06 -5.56 5.77
C PHE A 367 -19.22 -4.18 5.08
N ASN A 368 -19.69 -4.15 3.83
CA ASN A 368 -19.97 -2.90 3.12
C ASN A 368 -20.99 -2.02 3.86
N GLY A 369 -22.08 -2.62 4.38
CA GLY A 369 -23.11 -1.89 5.12
C GLY A 369 -22.59 -1.28 6.44
N VAL A 370 -21.79 -2.04 7.18
CA VAL A 370 -21.18 -1.58 8.45
C VAL A 370 -20.19 -0.44 8.19
N PHE A 371 -19.26 -0.63 7.26
CA PHE A 371 -18.22 0.38 7.00
C PHE A 371 -18.74 1.61 6.26
N TYR A 372 -19.79 1.49 5.46
CA TYR A 372 -20.51 2.65 4.93
C TYR A 372 -20.93 3.62 6.05
N ARG A 373 -21.56 3.08 7.12
CA ARG A 373 -22.01 3.91 8.26
C ARG A 373 -20.83 4.51 9.01
N ILE A 374 -19.79 3.72 9.28
CA ILE A 374 -18.59 4.18 9.99
C ILE A 374 -17.92 5.31 9.23
N HIS A 375 -17.63 5.12 7.94
CA HIS A 375 -16.96 6.12 7.11
C HIS A 375 -17.81 7.39 6.93
N LYS A 376 -19.14 7.24 6.76
CA LYS A 376 -20.06 8.38 6.69
C LYS A 376 -20.02 9.22 7.96
N ASN A 377 -20.14 8.59 9.13
CA ASN A 377 -20.12 9.29 10.41
C ASN A 377 -18.78 9.99 10.64
N TYR A 378 -17.67 9.33 10.28
CA TYR A 378 -16.34 9.93 10.35
C TYR A 378 -16.26 11.18 9.47
N SER A 379 -16.60 11.06 8.17
CA SER A 379 -16.52 12.19 7.25
C SER A 379 -17.39 13.36 7.69
N GLN A 380 -18.59 13.10 8.19
CA GLN A 380 -19.46 14.13 8.76
C GLN A 380 -18.81 14.83 9.96
N SER A 381 -18.18 14.08 10.87
CA SER A 381 -17.50 14.69 12.02
C SER A 381 -16.29 15.56 11.61
N VAL A 382 -15.58 15.22 10.53
CA VAL A 382 -14.51 16.06 9.97
C VAL A 382 -15.08 17.31 9.30
N ASP A 383 -16.15 17.16 8.52
CA ASP A 383 -16.82 18.29 7.83
C ASP A 383 -17.40 19.28 8.84
N GLU A 384 -18.10 18.82 9.89
CA GLU A 384 -18.61 19.63 10.99
C GLU A 384 -17.49 20.38 11.72
N ARG A 385 -16.38 19.66 12.03
CA ARG A 385 -15.19 20.27 12.65
C ARG A 385 -14.64 21.41 11.80
N THR A 386 -14.54 21.20 10.50
CA THR A 386 -14.05 22.21 9.55
C THR A 386 -14.96 23.44 9.51
N ILE A 387 -16.30 23.25 9.53
CA ILE A 387 -17.27 24.32 9.59
C ILE A 387 -17.10 25.13 10.88
N VAL A 388 -16.99 24.44 12.05
CA VAL A 388 -16.79 25.12 13.35
C VAL A 388 -15.52 25.98 13.34
N ILE A 389 -14.42 25.48 12.77
CA ILE A 389 -13.16 26.21 12.68
C ILE A 389 -13.30 27.46 11.82
N LEU A 390 -13.86 27.31 10.62
CA LEU A 390 -13.95 28.39 9.64
C LEU A 390 -15.03 29.45 9.99
N SER A 391 -16.03 29.07 10.77
CA SER A 391 -17.10 30.00 11.22
C SER A 391 -16.77 30.74 12.53
N ASN A 392 -15.67 30.41 13.19
CA ASN A 392 -15.32 31.04 14.45
C ASN A 392 -14.64 32.40 14.22
N ASN A 393 -15.36 33.46 14.57
CA ASN A 393 -14.87 34.85 14.49
C ASN A 393 -14.35 35.38 15.85
N LYS A 394 -14.31 34.56 16.88
CA LYS A 394 -13.86 34.98 18.22
C LYS A 394 -12.35 34.80 18.33
N ASN A 395 -11.68 35.66 19.12
CA ASN A 395 -10.24 35.52 19.43
C ASN A 395 -9.92 34.48 20.52
N GLU A 396 -10.89 33.62 20.85
CA GLU A 396 -10.74 32.56 21.86
C GLU A 396 -10.27 31.24 21.19
N PRO A 397 -9.62 30.36 21.94
CA PRO A 397 -9.25 29.03 21.46
C PRO A 397 -10.46 28.23 20.98
N ILE A 398 -10.35 27.63 19.80
CA ILE A 398 -11.42 26.81 19.22
C ILE A 398 -11.38 25.44 19.86
N ARG A 399 -12.41 25.08 20.62
CA ARG A 399 -12.56 23.78 21.28
C ARG A 399 -13.35 22.82 20.39
N LEU A 400 -12.77 21.69 20.04
CA LEU A 400 -13.32 20.73 19.10
C LEU A 400 -13.59 19.39 19.78
N LYS A 401 -14.70 18.76 19.41
CA LYS A 401 -15.01 17.38 19.83
C LYS A 401 -14.10 16.37 19.14
N LYS A 402 -13.92 15.21 19.79
CA LYS A 402 -13.22 14.07 19.22
C LYS A 402 -13.90 13.58 17.94
N LEU A 403 -13.11 13.19 16.92
CA LEU A 403 -13.61 12.59 15.70
C LEU A 403 -14.22 11.21 15.95
N ASN A 404 -15.21 10.86 15.12
CA ASN A 404 -15.76 9.52 15.10
C ASN A 404 -14.74 8.51 14.59
N ASN A 405 -15.00 7.20 14.81
CA ASN A 405 -14.16 6.13 14.31
C ASN A 405 -14.04 6.19 12.78
N ALA A 406 -12.81 6.21 12.28
CA ALA A 406 -12.51 6.32 10.85
C ALA A 406 -12.58 4.99 10.08
N GLY A 407 -12.67 3.85 10.76
CA GLY A 407 -12.66 2.53 10.12
C GLY A 407 -11.37 2.29 9.32
N TYR A 408 -11.51 2.18 8.00
CA TYR A 408 -10.38 1.99 7.06
C TYR A 408 -9.78 3.30 6.54
N LEU A 409 -10.28 4.47 6.99
CA LEU A 409 -9.71 5.77 6.63
C LEU A 409 -8.62 6.18 7.62
N ASN A 410 -7.78 7.13 7.23
CA ASN A 410 -6.79 7.72 8.15
C ASN A 410 -7.44 8.81 8.99
N SER A 411 -7.23 8.73 10.30
CA SER A 411 -7.64 9.76 11.25
C SER A 411 -6.45 10.12 12.11
N ALA A 412 -6.03 11.37 12.06
CA ALA A 412 -5.06 11.94 12.98
C ALA A 412 -5.80 12.91 13.91
N GLU A 413 -6.00 12.48 15.15
CA GLU A 413 -6.72 13.29 16.14
C GLU A 413 -5.81 14.36 16.74
N ILE A 414 -6.34 15.57 16.86
CA ILE A 414 -5.71 16.68 17.58
C ILE A 414 -5.67 16.39 19.08
N THR A 415 -4.89 17.17 19.81
CA THR A 415 -4.73 17.01 21.29
C THR A 415 -5.25 18.23 22.03
N ALA A 416 -5.32 18.12 23.36
CA ALA A 416 -5.62 19.27 24.22
C ALA A 416 -4.50 20.33 24.21
N ASP A 417 -3.26 19.93 23.87
CA ASP A 417 -2.13 20.83 23.70
C ASP A 417 -2.15 21.49 22.32
N SER A 418 -2.40 22.78 22.28
CA SER A 418 -2.42 23.59 21.07
C SER A 418 -1.07 23.65 20.33
N THR A 419 0.05 23.34 21.01
CA THR A 419 1.39 23.35 20.43
C THR A 419 1.73 22.03 19.71
N ASN A 420 0.92 21.00 19.91
CA ASN A 420 1.09 19.71 19.22
C ASN A 420 1.07 19.91 17.68
N PHE A 421 1.97 19.21 16.99
CA PHE A 421 2.13 19.36 15.55
C PHE A 421 0.83 19.10 14.74
N LEU A 422 -0.05 18.19 15.19
CA LEU A 422 -1.33 17.91 14.51
C LEU A 422 -2.29 19.11 14.61
N ASN A 423 -2.33 19.78 15.77
CA ASN A 423 -3.11 20.99 15.98
C ASN A 423 -2.57 22.13 15.11
N GLN A 424 -1.25 22.27 15.07
CA GLN A 424 -0.58 23.31 14.25
C GLN A 424 -0.77 23.05 12.74
N HIS A 425 -0.66 21.81 12.27
CA HIS A 425 -0.91 21.47 10.86
C HIS A 425 -2.35 21.80 10.46
N LEU A 426 -3.34 21.39 11.28
CA LEU A 426 -4.75 21.67 11.02
C LEU A 426 -5.02 23.19 10.96
N LYS A 427 -4.54 23.95 11.96
CA LYS A 427 -4.61 25.40 12.02
C LYS A 427 -4.02 26.05 10.76
N TYR A 428 -2.79 25.66 10.42
CA TYR A 428 -2.05 26.22 9.29
C TYR A 428 -2.71 25.86 7.95
N GLY A 429 -3.13 24.61 7.78
CA GLY A 429 -3.79 24.15 6.57
C GLY A 429 -5.11 24.86 6.29
N LEU A 430 -5.90 25.14 7.33
CA LEU A 430 -7.16 25.89 7.21
C LEU A 430 -6.98 27.41 7.19
N GLY A 431 -5.77 27.93 7.46
CA GLY A 431 -5.46 29.37 7.42
C GLY A 431 -6.13 30.17 8.52
N VAL A 432 -6.28 29.60 9.70
CA VAL A 432 -6.86 30.28 10.87
C VAL A 432 -5.77 30.70 11.86
N GLU A 433 -5.97 31.82 12.57
CA GLU A 433 -5.01 32.34 13.54
C GLU A 433 -5.24 31.80 14.95
N GLN A 434 -6.47 31.41 15.27
CA GLN A 434 -6.87 30.95 16.59
C GLN A 434 -6.20 29.62 16.95
N GLN A 435 -5.96 29.41 18.23
CA GLN A 435 -5.51 28.11 18.75
C GLN A 435 -6.63 27.07 18.59
N ILE A 436 -6.27 25.88 18.16
CA ILE A 436 -7.20 24.76 18.04
C ILE A 436 -6.82 23.73 19.11
N ILE A 437 -7.78 23.29 19.91
CA ILE A 437 -7.59 22.32 20.98
C ILE A 437 -8.70 21.29 20.99
N LEU A 438 -8.36 20.06 21.40
CA LEU A 438 -9.37 19.04 21.68
C LEU A 438 -10.09 19.37 22.97
N GLN A 439 -11.40 19.29 22.99
CA GLN A 439 -12.19 19.40 24.19
C GLN A 439 -11.99 18.14 25.04
N GLU A 440 -11.52 18.30 26.27
CA GLU A 440 -11.53 17.22 27.27
C GLU A 440 -12.99 16.91 27.65
N ASN A 441 -13.34 15.62 27.68
CA ASN A 441 -14.69 15.15 28.04
C ASN A 441 -14.94 15.28 29.53
#